data_d56fa4869b02894cd11837bbdf2f2c96
#
_entry.id   d56fa4869b02894cd11837bbdf2f2c96
#
_cell.length_a   1.000
_cell.length_b   1.000
_cell.length_c   1.000
_cell.angle_alpha   90.00
_cell.angle_beta   90.00
_cell.angle_gamma   90.00
#
_symmetry.space_group_name_H-M   'P 1'
#
loop_
_entity.id
_entity.type
_entity.pdbx_description
1 polymer ?
#
loop_
_entity_poly.entity_id
_entity_poly.type
_entity_poly.pdbx_seq_one_letter_code
_entity_poly.pdbx_strand_id
1 'polypeptide(L)'
;MKIPEILIVETVHQPGSLAKVLQVIADAGLTIEHLTAVRRDQGRTLWEITLEMDEEADRSLYDRIGQLPTARFVGKSDRVFNRHRGGKIRTVASIPINTLQVLRDVYTPGVARVCLAIKEDPRAARDFTSLDNTVAIVTNGTAVLGLGNIGALAGLPVMEGKAALFADLAGISGVPILVKETQPDRVVEAIVAIEMSFGAIQLEDFAAPECFEIEQKLRERLEKPVLHDDQHGTAVVALAALINAARHAGRSLRDSVVGQIGLGAAGTGIVRLLRAYGVERILGADRSPEAIARLESLGGEGASLEAIMQRADIVLATTGVKGLIKPEWVRPGQVILALSNPDPEIEPLVARERGAAFAADGKGINNVLAFPGLFKGALAARVTKFTDQMLMAAADAISQLAKGDELVPDPLDKSVHERVTAAVRDAAAESVMVF
;
A
#
# COMPACT_ATOMS: atom_id res chain seq x y z
N MET A 1 -4.40 -12.34 14.04
CA MET A 1 -4.73 -11.22 13.09
C MET A 1 -6.22 -10.98 13.13
N LYS A 2 -6.66 -9.74 13.22
CA LYS A 2 -8.09 -9.43 13.13
C LYS A 2 -8.55 -9.53 11.68
N ILE A 3 -9.48 -10.42 11.42
CA ILE A 3 -10.10 -10.58 10.10
C ILE A 3 -11.47 -9.92 10.15
N PRO A 4 -11.82 -9.06 9.18
CA PRO A 4 -13.13 -8.44 9.17
C PRO A 4 -14.21 -9.52 8.96
N GLU A 5 -15.12 -9.63 9.90
CA GLU A 5 -16.31 -10.47 9.79
C GLU A 5 -17.54 -9.59 9.57
N ILE A 6 -18.38 -9.97 8.61
CA ILE A 6 -19.52 -9.16 8.21
C ILE A 6 -20.80 -9.88 8.64
N LEU A 7 -21.47 -9.31 9.63
CA LEU A 7 -22.73 -9.84 10.16
C LEU A 7 -23.91 -9.25 9.42
N ILE A 8 -24.90 -10.09 9.13
CA ILE A 8 -26.21 -9.67 8.66
C ILE A 8 -27.21 -9.80 9.82
N VAL A 9 -27.72 -8.65 10.27
CA VAL A 9 -28.64 -8.56 11.40
C VAL A 9 -29.91 -7.83 10.97
N GLU A 10 -31.06 -8.42 11.24
CA GLU A 10 -32.34 -7.78 11.01
C GLU A 10 -32.86 -7.23 12.33
N THR A 11 -33.30 -5.97 12.35
CA THR A 11 -33.92 -5.35 13.53
C THR A 11 -35.32 -4.86 13.21
N VAL A 12 -36.18 -4.80 14.22
CA VAL A 12 -37.44 -4.04 14.12
C VAL A 12 -37.11 -2.58 13.92
N HIS A 13 -37.81 -1.92 12.98
CA HIS A 13 -37.59 -0.51 12.66
C HIS A 13 -38.24 0.40 13.72
N GLN A 14 -37.60 0.45 14.89
CA GLN A 14 -38.03 1.26 16.04
C GLN A 14 -36.81 1.90 16.72
N PRO A 15 -36.95 3.06 17.37
CA PRO A 15 -35.89 3.65 18.15
C PRO A 15 -35.30 2.66 19.16
N GLY A 16 -33.99 2.59 19.26
CA GLY A 16 -33.26 1.73 20.18
C GLY A 16 -33.07 0.27 19.74
N SER A 17 -33.73 -0.23 18.69
CA SER A 17 -33.55 -1.62 18.24
C SER A 17 -32.13 -1.92 17.82
N LEU A 18 -31.53 -1.06 16.98
CA LEU A 18 -30.13 -1.18 16.58
C LEU A 18 -29.18 -0.95 17.76
N ALA A 19 -29.48 0.03 18.64
CA ALA A 19 -28.63 0.33 19.79
C ALA A 19 -28.41 -0.89 20.71
N LYS A 20 -29.43 -1.75 20.87
CA LYS A 20 -29.30 -3.00 21.64
C LYS A 20 -28.32 -3.99 20.98
N VAL A 21 -28.32 -4.07 19.65
CA VAL A 21 -27.34 -4.90 18.91
C VAL A 21 -25.94 -4.36 19.08
N LEU A 22 -25.78 -3.04 18.94
CA LEU A 22 -24.47 -2.38 19.11
C LEU A 22 -23.96 -2.53 20.55
N GLN A 23 -24.84 -2.53 21.56
CA GLN A 23 -24.46 -2.77 22.95
C GLN A 23 -23.94 -4.20 23.15
N VAL A 24 -24.60 -5.21 22.57
CA VAL A 24 -24.14 -6.60 22.65
C VAL A 24 -22.75 -6.76 22.02
N ILE A 25 -22.48 -6.05 20.92
CA ILE A 25 -21.17 -6.03 20.26
C ILE A 25 -20.12 -5.34 21.15
N ALA A 26 -20.47 -4.19 21.74
CA ALA A 26 -19.60 -3.45 22.66
C ALA A 26 -19.27 -4.28 23.93
N ASP A 27 -20.27 -4.96 24.50
CA ASP A 27 -20.10 -5.85 25.67
C ASP A 27 -19.23 -7.08 25.37
N ALA A 28 -19.08 -7.43 24.09
CA ALA A 28 -18.14 -8.45 23.61
C ALA A 28 -16.73 -7.89 23.36
N GLY A 29 -16.49 -6.60 23.59
CA GLY A 29 -15.19 -5.95 23.38
C GLY A 29 -14.81 -5.78 21.91
N LEU A 30 -15.79 -5.82 20.99
CA LEU A 30 -15.55 -5.77 19.55
C LEU A 30 -15.74 -4.35 18.98
N THR A 31 -14.88 -3.98 18.04
CA THR A 31 -14.97 -2.70 17.33
C THR A 31 -15.78 -2.86 16.04
N ILE A 32 -16.63 -1.88 15.76
CA ILE A 32 -17.39 -1.80 14.51
C ILE A 32 -16.63 -0.91 13.55
N GLU A 33 -16.22 -1.49 12.42
CA GLU A 33 -15.51 -0.76 11.35
C GLU A 33 -16.49 -0.10 10.36
N HIS A 34 -17.60 -0.80 10.08
CA HIS A 34 -18.60 -0.29 9.14
C HIS A 34 -20.00 -0.76 9.51
N LEU A 35 -20.99 0.12 9.31
CA LEU A 35 -22.38 -0.15 9.57
C LEU A 35 -23.24 0.42 8.43
N THR A 36 -24.00 -0.45 7.76
CA THR A 36 -24.85 -0.03 6.64
C THR A 36 -26.23 -0.65 6.73
N ALA A 37 -27.27 0.16 6.49
CA ALA A 37 -28.63 -0.34 6.28
C ALA A 37 -28.74 -0.85 4.83
N VAL A 38 -28.85 -2.17 4.68
CA VAL A 38 -28.93 -2.83 3.35
C VAL A 38 -30.31 -2.74 2.75
N ARG A 39 -31.34 -2.94 3.58
CA ARG A 39 -32.73 -2.93 3.16
C ARG A 39 -33.63 -2.54 4.32
N ARG A 40 -34.68 -1.79 3.99
CA ARG A 40 -35.78 -1.50 4.92
C ARG A 40 -37.08 -1.96 4.27
N ASP A 41 -37.80 -2.85 4.95
CA ASP A 41 -39.02 -3.46 4.45
C ASP A 41 -39.94 -3.90 5.61
N GLN A 42 -41.27 -3.74 5.46
CA GLN A 42 -42.30 -4.22 6.39
C GLN A 42 -42.03 -3.92 7.88
N GLY A 43 -41.51 -2.73 8.21
CA GLY A 43 -41.22 -2.35 9.59
C GLY A 43 -39.96 -3.00 10.18
N ARG A 44 -39.11 -3.58 9.34
CA ARG A 44 -37.80 -4.13 9.69
C ARG A 44 -36.68 -3.48 8.89
N THR A 45 -35.49 -3.46 9.45
CA THR A 45 -34.28 -3.01 8.77
C THR A 45 -33.23 -4.10 8.81
N LEU A 46 -32.67 -4.45 7.65
CA LEU A 46 -31.55 -5.37 7.50
C LEU A 46 -30.26 -4.55 7.54
N TRP A 47 -29.39 -4.88 8.46
CA TRP A 47 -28.11 -4.23 8.68
C TRP A 47 -26.97 -5.15 8.27
N GLU A 48 -25.95 -4.57 7.66
CA GLU A 48 -24.64 -5.17 7.48
C GLU A 48 -23.68 -4.48 8.45
N ILE A 49 -23.06 -5.26 9.35
CA ILE A 49 -22.17 -4.78 10.41
C ILE A 49 -20.83 -5.47 10.22
N THR A 50 -19.80 -4.71 9.86
CA THR A 50 -18.43 -5.20 9.76
C THR A 50 -17.74 -5.06 11.10
N LEU A 51 -17.23 -6.15 11.63
CA LEU A 51 -16.50 -6.23 12.89
C LEU A 51 -15.07 -6.67 12.66
N GLU A 52 -14.14 -6.15 13.43
CA GLU A 52 -12.81 -6.75 13.56
C GLU A 52 -12.87 -7.86 14.61
N MET A 53 -12.70 -9.11 14.17
CA MET A 53 -12.72 -10.27 15.06
C MET A 53 -11.37 -11.00 15.03
N ASP A 54 -10.88 -11.38 16.21
CA ASP A 54 -9.77 -12.32 16.36
C ASP A 54 -10.27 -13.77 16.19
N GLU A 55 -9.37 -14.71 15.86
CA GLU A 55 -9.72 -16.14 15.73
C GLU A 55 -10.31 -16.71 17.03
N GLU A 56 -9.95 -16.13 18.18
CA GLU A 56 -10.44 -16.51 19.52
C GLU A 56 -11.72 -15.78 19.94
N ALA A 57 -12.28 -14.92 19.05
CA ALA A 57 -13.47 -14.15 19.42
C ALA A 57 -14.66 -15.02 19.80
N ASP A 58 -15.34 -14.62 20.86
CA ASP A 58 -16.48 -15.34 21.42
C ASP A 58 -17.64 -15.42 20.42
N ARG A 59 -17.82 -16.59 19.82
CA ARG A 59 -18.89 -16.88 18.86
C ARG A 59 -20.28 -16.89 19.49
N SER A 60 -20.40 -16.84 20.85
CA SER A 60 -21.68 -16.67 21.54
C SER A 60 -22.36 -15.33 21.21
N LEU A 61 -21.60 -14.38 20.61
CA LEU A 61 -22.13 -13.11 20.11
C LEU A 61 -23.37 -13.30 19.22
N TYR A 62 -23.37 -14.29 18.34
CA TYR A 62 -24.47 -14.53 17.41
C TYR A 62 -25.76 -14.97 18.14
N ASP A 63 -25.60 -15.84 19.14
CA ASP A 63 -26.69 -16.30 19.98
C ASP A 63 -27.23 -15.15 20.83
N ARG A 64 -26.35 -14.33 21.40
CA ARG A 64 -26.74 -13.15 22.20
C ARG A 64 -27.52 -12.13 21.36
N ILE A 65 -27.12 -11.87 20.13
CA ILE A 65 -27.89 -11.03 19.20
C ILE A 65 -29.24 -11.69 18.87
N GLY A 66 -29.25 -13.00 18.63
CA GLY A 66 -30.46 -13.75 18.32
C GLY A 66 -31.50 -13.80 19.48
N GLN A 67 -31.03 -13.63 20.72
CA GLN A 67 -31.91 -13.58 21.93
C GLN A 67 -32.58 -12.21 22.15
N LEU A 68 -32.15 -11.17 21.41
CA LEU A 68 -32.77 -9.84 21.51
C LEU A 68 -34.20 -9.88 20.93
N PRO A 69 -35.24 -9.42 21.66
CA PRO A 69 -36.64 -9.47 21.19
C PRO A 69 -36.87 -8.58 19.93
N THR A 70 -35.98 -7.64 19.67
CA THR A 70 -36.08 -6.67 18.57
C THR A 70 -35.05 -6.91 17.44
N ALA A 71 -34.25 -7.97 17.55
CA ALA A 71 -33.23 -8.29 16.54
C ALA A 71 -33.21 -9.78 16.23
N ARG A 72 -32.71 -10.11 15.06
CA ARG A 72 -32.44 -11.48 14.60
C ARG A 72 -31.11 -11.52 13.88
N PHE A 73 -30.23 -12.40 14.29
CA PHE A 73 -29.05 -12.74 13.49
C PHE A 73 -29.49 -13.56 12.27
N VAL A 74 -29.23 -13.04 11.07
CA VAL A 74 -29.63 -13.67 9.80
C VAL A 74 -28.52 -14.56 9.26
N GLY A 75 -27.28 -14.18 9.48
CA GLY A 75 -26.10 -14.90 9.01
C GLY A 75 -24.89 -13.99 8.84
N LYS A 76 -23.91 -14.50 8.13
CA LYS A 76 -22.71 -13.75 7.72
C LYS A 76 -22.80 -13.38 6.25
N SER A 77 -22.15 -12.28 5.89
CA SER A 77 -22.07 -11.86 4.49
C SER A 77 -20.84 -12.47 3.81
N ASP A 78 -21.04 -13.11 2.68
CA ASP A 78 -19.99 -13.56 1.78
C ASP A 78 -19.54 -12.46 0.80
N ARG A 79 -19.83 -11.19 1.11
CA ARG A 79 -19.55 -10.07 0.19
C ARG A 79 -18.10 -10.06 -0.30
N VAL A 80 -17.13 -10.32 0.59
CA VAL A 80 -15.70 -10.35 0.23
C VAL A 80 -15.46 -11.46 -0.79
N PHE A 81 -15.88 -12.70 -0.49
CA PHE A 81 -15.75 -13.84 -1.41
C PHE A 81 -16.49 -13.60 -2.72
N ASN A 82 -17.71 -13.04 -2.66
CA ASN A 82 -18.50 -12.75 -3.86
C ASN A 82 -17.82 -11.73 -4.78
N ARG A 83 -17.13 -10.73 -4.22
CA ARG A 83 -16.35 -9.76 -5.00
C ARG A 83 -15.07 -10.34 -5.61
N HIS A 84 -14.56 -11.45 -5.07
CA HIS A 84 -13.39 -12.16 -5.59
C HIS A 84 -13.76 -13.30 -6.56
N ARG A 85 -15.02 -13.75 -6.56
CA ARG A 85 -15.47 -14.89 -7.37
C ARG A 85 -15.32 -14.60 -8.86
N GLY A 86 -14.52 -15.42 -9.54
CA GLY A 86 -14.20 -15.23 -10.96
C GLY A 86 -13.06 -14.24 -11.25
N GLY A 87 -12.35 -13.78 -10.19
CA GLY A 87 -11.25 -12.82 -10.30
C GLY A 87 -11.73 -11.36 -10.36
N LYS A 88 -10.81 -10.42 -10.23
CA LYS A 88 -11.07 -8.96 -10.23
C LYS A 88 -10.63 -8.27 -11.51
N ILE A 89 -9.90 -8.98 -12.37
CA ILE A 89 -9.34 -8.46 -13.62
C ILE A 89 -9.71 -9.35 -14.80
N ARG A 90 -9.71 -8.77 -15.97
CA ARG A 90 -9.87 -9.48 -17.25
C ARG A 90 -9.11 -8.75 -18.34
N THR A 91 -8.59 -9.52 -19.32
CA THR A 91 -8.02 -8.93 -20.54
C THR A 91 -9.15 -8.61 -21.52
N VAL A 92 -9.14 -7.39 -22.06
CA VAL A 92 -10.09 -6.92 -23.06
C VAL A 92 -9.35 -6.35 -24.26
N ALA A 93 -9.91 -6.47 -25.46
CA ALA A 93 -9.37 -5.80 -26.63
C ALA A 93 -9.60 -4.29 -26.53
N SER A 94 -8.58 -3.49 -26.84
CA SER A 94 -8.67 -2.02 -26.88
C SER A 94 -9.37 -1.49 -28.13
N ILE A 95 -9.50 -2.35 -29.18
CA ILE A 95 -10.15 -2.03 -30.45
C ILE A 95 -11.22 -3.08 -30.76
N PRO A 96 -12.37 -2.70 -31.34
CA PRO A 96 -13.40 -3.65 -31.76
C PRO A 96 -12.95 -4.36 -33.05
N ILE A 97 -12.95 -5.71 -33.07
CA ILE A 97 -12.68 -6.52 -34.26
C ILE A 97 -14.03 -6.92 -34.87
N ASN A 98 -14.63 -6.02 -35.64
CA ASN A 98 -16.00 -6.15 -36.15
C ASN A 98 -16.10 -6.21 -37.68
N THR A 99 -14.97 -6.11 -38.39
CA THR A 99 -14.89 -6.23 -39.85
C THR A 99 -13.71 -7.08 -40.28
N LEU A 100 -13.78 -7.70 -41.46
CA LEU A 100 -12.67 -8.43 -42.04
C LEU A 100 -11.46 -7.53 -42.32
N GLN A 101 -11.69 -6.22 -42.58
CA GLN A 101 -10.61 -5.27 -42.76
C GLN A 101 -9.84 -5.11 -41.45
N VAL A 102 -10.52 -4.78 -40.35
CA VAL A 102 -9.90 -4.65 -39.04
C VAL A 102 -9.15 -5.94 -38.65
N LEU A 103 -9.76 -7.11 -38.86
CA LEU A 103 -9.10 -8.38 -38.59
C LEU A 103 -7.78 -8.53 -39.37
N ARG A 104 -7.76 -8.16 -40.66
CA ARG A 104 -6.55 -8.21 -41.49
C ARG A 104 -5.48 -7.20 -41.03
N ASP A 105 -5.88 -6.04 -40.56
CA ASP A 105 -4.96 -5.00 -40.09
C ASP A 105 -4.31 -5.38 -38.77
N VAL A 106 -5.08 -5.93 -37.80
CA VAL A 106 -4.60 -6.24 -36.44
C VAL A 106 -3.98 -7.62 -36.30
N TYR A 107 -4.24 -8.52 -37.29
CA TYR A 107 -3.72 -9.87 -37.27
C TYR A 107 -3.07 -10.21 -38.61
N THR A 108 -3.41 -11.32 -39.27
CA THR A 108 -2.76 -11.73 -40.53
C THR A 108 -3.53 -11.20 -41.72
N PRO A 109 -2.87 -10.54 -42.70
CA PRO A 109 -1.43 -10.36 -42.89
C PRO A 109 -0.87 -9.00 -42.36
N GLY A 110 -1.69 -8.04 -41.96
CA GLY A 110 -1.30 -6.66 -41.68
C GLY A 110 -0.27 -6.52 -40.57
N VAL A 111 -0.40 -7.29 -39.49
CA VAL A 111 0.51 -7.31 -38.34
C VAL A 111 1.96 -7.57 -38.71
N ALA A 112 2.22 -8.27 -39.80
CA ALA A 112 3.58 -8.56 -40.26
C ALA A 112 4.42 -7.28 -40.51
N ARG A 113 3.79 -6.19 -40.98
CA ARG A 113 4.47 -4.90 -41.18
C ARG A 113 4.92 -4.30 -39.85
N VAL A 114 4.11 -4.40 -38.80
CA VAL A 114 4.45 -3.92 -37.47
C VAL A 114 5.57 -4.77 -36.85
N CYS A 115 5.51 -6.08 -37.01
CA CYS A 115 6.56 -6.98 -36.55
C CYS A 115 7.92 -6.68 -37.23
N LEU A 116 7.93 -6.38 -38.52
CA LEU A 116 9.15 -6.01 -39.23
C LEU A 116 9.68 -4.66 -38.79
N ALA A 117 8.82 -3.66 -38.55
CA ALA A 117 9.22 -2.37 -38.03
C ALA A 117 9.86 -2.49 -36.63
N ILE A 118 9.30 -3.29 -35.73
CA ILE A 118 9.87 -3.57 -34.41
C ILE A 118 11.19 -4.36 -34.51
N LYS A 119 11.30 -5.29 -35.46
CA LYS A 119 12.54 -6.03 -35.70
C LYS A 119 13.66 -5.09 -36.17
N GLU A 120 13.33 -4.09 -36.98
CA GLU A 120 14.30 -3.07 -37.48
C GLU A 120 14.67 -2.05 -36.39
N ASP A 121 13.68 -1.54 -35.63
CA ASP A 121 13.90 -0.68 -34.47
C ASP A 121 13.08 -1.21 -33.26
N PRO A 122 13.71 -1.93 -32.32
CA PRO A 122 13.03 -2.47 -31.13
C PRO A 122 12.33 -1.41 -30.28
N ARG A 123 12.73 -0.13 -30.35
CA ARG A 123 12.07 0.97 -29.60
C ARG A 123 10.63 1.18 -30.08
N ALA A 124 10.35 0.87 -31.34
CA ALA A 124 9.01 0.93 -31.92
C ALA A 124 7.99 0.00 -31.22
N ALA A 125 8.44 -1.02 -30.47
CA ALA A 125 7.57 -1.84 -29.67
C ALA A 125 6.76 -1.03 -28.64
N ARG A 126 7.32 0.03 -28.10
CA ARG A 126 6.62 0.93 -27.16
C ARG A 126 5.47 1.71 -27.80
N ASP A 127 5.58 2.03 -29.09
CA ASP A 127 4.56 2.77 -29.82
C ASP A 127 3.44 1.86 -30.38
N PHE A 128 3.78 0.62 -30.71
CA PHE A 128 2.87 -0.30 -31.42
C PHE A 128 2.37 -1.48 -30.58
N THR A 129 2.74 -1.53 -29.29
CA THR A 129 2.24 -2.57 -28.36
C THR A 129 1.76 -1.95 -27.05
N SER A 130 1.33 -2.78 -26.11
CA SER A 130 0.90 -2.32 -24.79
C SER A 130 2.05 -2.08 -23.80
N LEU A 131 3.33 -2.10 -24.21
CA LEU A 131 4.48 -2.01 -23.32
C LEU A 131 4.45 -0.76 -22.43
N ASP A 132 4.20 0.42 -22.99
CA ASP A 132 4.13 1.68 -22.23
C ASP A 132 2.87 1.79 -21.35
N ASN A 133 2.06 0.74 -21.27
CA ASN A 133 0.84 0.68 -20.46
C ASN A 133 0.73 -0.58 -19.61
N THR A 134 1.80 -1.40 -19.51
CA THR A 134 1.73 -2.70 -18.83
C THR A 134 2.83 -2.85 -17.79
N VAL A 135 2.43 -3.20 -16.55
CA VAL A 135 3.31 -3.44 -15.40
C VAL A 135 3.18 -4.89 -14.96
N ALA A 136 4.28 -5.64 -14.84
CA ALA A 136 4.28 -6.91 -14.14
C ALA A 136 4.18 -6.66 -12.62
N ILE A 137 3.21 -7.27 -11.96
CA ILE A 137 3.09 -7.29 -10.50
C ILE A 137 3.58 -8.64 -10.03
N VAL A 138 4.82 -8.69 -9.58
CA VAL A 138 5.53 -9.95 -9.27
C VAL A 138 5.53 -10.19 -7.77
N THR A 139 5.18 -11.41 -7.37
CA THR A 139 5.24 -11.86 -5.97
C THR A 139 5.69 -13.31 -5.86
N ASN A 140 6.34 -13.64 -4.73
CA ASN A 140 6.47 -15.03 -4.27
C ASN A 140 5.65 -15.30 -3.00
N GLY A 141 4.93 -14.31 -2.47
CA GLY A 141 4.03 -14.42 -1.33
C GLY A 141 4.71 -14.72 -0.01
N THR A 142 5.99 -14.32 0.15
CA THR A 142 6.78 -14.60 1.36
C THR A 142 6.55 -13.61 2.50
N ALA A 143 5.95 -12.44 2.22
CA ALA A 143 5.69 -11.39 3.21
C ALA A 143 4.34 -10.69 3.00
N VAL A 144 3.27 -11.44 2.80
CA VAL A 144 1.92 -10.89 2.65
C VAL A 144 1.49 -10.22 3.97
N LEU A 145 1.10 -8.96 3.88
CA LEU A 145 0.80 -8.12 5.05
C LEU A 145 -0.16 -8.81 6.04
N GLY A 146 0.29 -8.95 7.29
CA GLY A 146 -0.48 -9.57 8.37
C GLY A 146 -0.59 -11.10 8.30
N LEU A 147 -0.24 -11.74 7.18
CA LEU A 147 -0.32 -13.20 6.97
C LEU A 147 1.06 -13.86 6.93
N GLY A 148 2.12 -13.09 6.67
CA GLY A 148 3.48 -13.62 6.52
C GLY A 148 3.66 -14.44 5.24
N ASN A 149 4.40 -15.54 5.32
CA ASN A 149 4.64 -16.42 4.18
C ASN A 149 3.45 -17.37 3.95
N ILE A 150 2.61 -17.03 2.98
CA ILE A 150 1.48 -17.87 2.55
C ILE A 150 1.69 -18.49 1.16
N GLY A 151 2.82 -18.19 0.53
CA GLY A 151 3.18 -18.63 -0.81
C GLY A 151 2.49 -17.87 -1.93
N ALA A 152 3.09 -17.91 -3.11
CA ALA A 152 2.69 -17.08 -4.26
C ALA A 152 1.21 -17.26 -4.68
N LEU A 153 0.70 -18.50 -4.70
CA LEU A 153 -0.67 -18.76 -5.17
C LEU A 153 -1.72 -18.15 -4.23
N ALA A 154 -1.52 -18.23 -2.93
CA ALA A 154 -2.42 -17.63 -1.96
C ALA A 154 -2.34 -16.09 -1.97
N GLY A 155 -1.23 -15.50 -2.44
CA GLY A 155 -1.07 -14.06 -2.68
C GLY A 155 -1.78 -13.53 -3.94
N LEU A 156 -2.22 -14.40 -4.86
CA LEU A 156 -2.86 -13.96 -6.11
C LEU A 156 -4.02 -12.99 -5.93
N PRO A 157 -4.93 -13.15 -4.95
CA PRO A 157 -6.01 -12.18 -4.74
C PRO A 157 -5.50 -10.77 -4.42
N VAL A 158 -4.35 -10.63 -3.75
CA VAL A 158 -3.73 -9.32 -3.49
C VAL A 158 -3.21 -8.71 -4.78
N MET A 159 -2.50 -9.50 -5.61
CA MET A 159 -1.97 -9.06 -6.91
C MET A 159 -3.08 -8.63 -7.88
N GLU A 160 -4.19 -9.35 -7.92
CA GLU A 160 -5.38 -8.92 -8.68
C GLU A 160 -5.99 -7.63 -8.12
N GLY A 161 -5.92 -7.40 -6.81
CA GLY A 161 -6.31 -6.14 -6.19
C GLY A 161 -5.45 -4.98 -6.68
N LYS A 162 -4.12 -5.14 -6.66
CA LYS A 162 -3.16 -4.16 -7.21
C LYS A 162 -3.43 -3.89 -8.70
N ALA A 163 -3.65 -4.94 -9.50
CA ALA A 163 -3.96 -4.81 -10.92
C ALA A 163 -5.27 -4.03 -11.17
N ALA A 164 -6.30 -4.28 -10.37
CA ALA A 164 -7.56 -3.54 -10.45
C ALA A 164 -7.38 -2.06 -10.08
N LEU A 165 -6.56 -1.75 -9.07
CA LEU A 165 -6.23 -0.38 -8.67
C LEU A 165 -5.43 0.35 -9.76
N PHE A 166 -4.46 -0.30 -10.41
CA PHE A 166 -3.77 0.25 -11.56
C PHE A 166 -4.72 0.64 -12.68
N ALA A 167 -5.66 -0.27 -13.00
CA ALA A 167 -6.63 -0.03 -14.07
C ALA A 167 -7.60 1.09 -13.74
N ASP A 168 -8.17 1.10 -12.54
CA ASP A 168 -9.21 2.08 -12.16
C ASP A 168 -8.64 3.47 -11.85
N LEU A 169 -7.48 3.55 -11.17
CA LEU A 169 -6.94 4.82 -10.68
C LEU A 169 -5.95 5.48 -11.65
N ALA A 170 -5.20 4.69 -12.43
CA ALA A 170 -4.19 5.21 -13.35
C ALA A 170 -4.41 4.85 -14.83
N GLY A 171 -5.37 3.97 -15.14
CA GLY A 171 -5.65 3.55 -16.51
C GLY A 171 -4.50 2.76 -17.16
N ILE A 172 -3.69 2.03 -16.37
CA ILE A 172 -2.64 1.13 -16.83
C ILE A 172 -2.94 -0.31 -16.46
N SER A 173 -2.35 -1.25 -17.17
CA SER A 173 -2.60 -2.68 -17.00
C SER A 173 -1.59 -3.30 -16.04
N GLY A 174 -2.03 -3.74 -14.87
CA GLY A 174 -1.26 -4.61 -13.99
C GLY A 174 -1.46 -6.08 -14.37
N VAL A 175 -0.37 -6.84 -14.46
CA VAL A 175 -0.42 -8.28 -14.76
C VAL A 175 0.20 -9.05 -13.59
N PRO A 176 -0.59 -9.81 -12.82
CA PRO A 176 -0.07 -10.67 -11.75
C PRO A 176 0.88 -11.74 -12.28
N ILE A 177 2.07 -11.81 -11.72
CA ILE A 177 3.11 -12.81 -12.01
C ILE A 177 3.50 -13.50 -10.71
N LEU A 178 3.22 -14.78 -10.61
CA LEU A 178 3.52 -15.59 -9.45
C LEU A 178 4.83 -16.36 -9.67
N VAL A 179 5.81 -16.15 -8.79
CA VAL A 179 7.11 -16.85 -8.84
C VAL A 179 7.18 -17.85 -7.69
N LYS A 180 7.44 -19.11 -8.00
CA LYS A 180 7.57 -20.17 -7.02
C LYS A 180 8.89 -20.13 -6.24
N GLU A 181 9.89 -19.50 -6.83
CA GLU A 181 11.24 -19.43 -6.29
C GLU A 181 11.32 -18.47 -5.10
N THR A 182 12.16 -18.82 -4.14
CA THR A 182 12.42 -17.98 -2.96
C THR A 182 13.87 -17.53 -2.91
N GLN A 183 14.77 -18.22 -3.60
CA GLN A 183 16.19 -17.83 -3.70
C GLN A 183 16.32 -16.59 -4.59
N PRO A 184 16.96 -15.50 -4.13
CA PRO A 184 17.04 -14.23 -4.85
C PRO A 184 17.51 -14.37 -6.30
N ASP A 185 18.60 -15.10 -6.56
CA ASP A 185 19.11 -15.29 -7.93
C ASP A 185 18.11 -15.98 -8.84
N ARG A 186 17.38 -16.97 -8.35
CA ARG A 186 16.38 -17.68 -9.15
C ARG A 186 15.14 -16.84 -9.41
N VAL A 187 14.73 -16.01 -8.44
CA VAL A 187 13.67 -15.02 -8.62
C VAL A 187 14.07 -14.03 -9.72
N VAL A 188 15.29 -13.50 -9.64
CA VAL A 188 15.83 -12.56 -10.64
C VAL A 188 15.85 -13.19 -12.03
N GLU A 189 16.36 -14.42 -12.19
CA GLU A 189 16.38 -15.12 -13.48
C GLU A 189 14.96 -15.34 -14.04
N ALA A 190 14.00 -15.71 -13.21
CA ALA A 190 12.61 -15.89 -13.63
C ALA A 190 12.00 -14.58 -14.17
N ILE A 191 12.27 -13.45 -13.49
CA ILE A 191 11.77 -12.13 -13.90
C ILE A 191 12.46 -11.67 -15.19
N VAL A 192 13.79 -11.80 -15.28
CA VAL A 192 14.56 -11.45 -16.46
C VAL A 192 14.11 -12.24 -17.70
N ALA A 193 13.72 -13.51 -17.52
CA ALA A 193 13.26 -14.34 -18.64
C ALA A 193 11.95 -13.84 -19.28
N ILE A 194 11.12 -13.08 -18.57
CA ILE A 194 9.79 -12.61 -19.04
C ILE A 194 9.70 -11.09 -19.21
N GLU A 195 10.74 -10.35 -18.80
CA GLU A 195 10.72 -8.89 -18.65
C GLU A 195 10.33 -8.15 -19.95
N MET A 196 10.67 -8.71 -21.11
CA MET A 196 10.40 -8.06 -22.41
C MET A 196 8.91 -7.81 -22.68
N SER A 197 8.02 -8.49 -21.98
CA SER A 197 6.55 -8.31 -22.10
C SER A 197 6.00 -7.12 -21.34
N PHE A 198 6.81 -6.40 -20.56
CA PHE A 198 6.36 -5.37 -19.63
C PHE A 198 7.18 -4.09 -19.75
N GLY A 199 6.53 -2.93 -19.61
CA GLY A 199 7.21 -1.64 -19.57
C GLY A 199 7.85 -1.33 -18.21
N ALA A 200 7.35 -1.95 -17.14
CA ALA A 200 7.86 -1.79 -15.77
C ALA A 200 7.60 -3.05 -14.92
N ILE A 201 8.33 -3.19 -13.82
CA ILE A 201 8.23 -4.30 -12.87
C ILE A 201 7.92 -3.75 -11.48
N GLN A 202 6.81 -4.16 -10.90
CA GLN A 202 6.51 -3.98 -9.49
C GLN A 202 6.79 -5.29 -8.74
N LEU A 203 7.59 -5.22 -7.69
CA LEU A 203 7.77 -6.30 -6.72
C LEU A 203 6.80 -6.07 -5.57
N GLU A 204 6.15 -7.15 -5.09
CA GLU A 204 5.13 -7.09 -4.06
C GLU A 204 5.24 -8.29 -3.13
N ASP A 205 5.08 -8.07 -1.81
CA ASP A 205 5.04 -9.11 -0.80
C ASP A 205 6.29 -10.03 -0.76
N PHE A 206 7.46 -9.48 -1.06
CA PHE A 206 8.75 -10.17 -0.86
C PHE A 206 9.30 -9.88 0.53
N ALA A 207 9.72 -10.93 1.25
CA ALA A 207 10.29 -10.80 2.58
C ALA A 207 11.64 -10.05 2.57
N ALA A 208 11.89 -9.27 3.62
CA ALA A 208 13.21 -8.73 3.90
C ALA A 208 14.04 -9.79 4.68
N PRO A 209 15.36 -9.92 4.41
CA PRO A 209 16.21 -9.03 3.61
C PRO A 209 16.23 -9.32 2.10
N GLU A 210 15.68 -10.45 1.62
CA GLU A 210 15.80 -10.93 0.23
C GLU A 210 15.24 -9.92 -0.77
N CYS A 211 14.18 -9.18 -0.40
CA CYS A 211 13.59 -8.16 -1.28
C CYS A 211 14.59 -7.08 -1.72
N PHE A 212 15.54 -6.69 -0.86
CA PHE A 212 16.55 -5.68 -1.18
C PHE A 212 17.52 -6.19 -2.25
N GLU A 213 17.97 -7.43 -2.11
CA GLU A 213 18.88 -8.08 -3.06
C GLU A 213 18.20 -8.29 -4.42
N ILE A 214 16.96 -8.78 -4.42
CA ILE A 214 16.18 -9.01 -5.64
C ILE A 214 15.99 -7.70 -6.39
N GLU A 215 15.54 -6.64 -5.72
CA GLU A 215 15.32 -5.33 -6.35
C GLU A 215 16.62 -4.77 -6.91
N GLN A 216 17.69 -4.79 -6.12
CA GLN A 216 19.01 -4.28 -6.56
C GLN A 216 19.47 -5.00 -7.82
N LYS A 217 19.50 -6.33 -7.83
CA LYS A 217 19.95 -7.13 -8.99
C LYS A 217 19.10 -6.88 -10.23
N LEU A 218 17.79 -6.72 -10.08
CA LEU A 218 16.91 -6.39 -11.22
C LEU A 218 17.19 -4.98 -11.75
N ARG A 219 17.37 -3.99 -10.88
CA ARG A 219 17.71 -2.61 -11.28
C ARG A 219 19.06 -2.49 -11.97
N GLU A 220 20.00 -3.38 -11.68
CA GLU A 220 21.31 -3.46 -12.35
C GLU A 220 21.22 -4.13 -13.74
N ARG A 221 20.31 -5.09 -13.91
CA ARG A 221 20.21 -5.92 -15.11
C ARG A 221 19.19 -5.44 -16.14
N LEU A 222 18.18 -4.68 -15.70
CA LEU A 222 17.05 -4.28 -16.55
C LEU A 222 17.12 -2.80 -16.93
N GLU A 223 16.83 -2.50 -18.20
CA GLU A 223 16.68 -1.13 -18.71
C GLU A 223 15.22 -0.66 -18.65
N LYS A 224 14.56 -0.91 -17.51
CA LYS A 224 13.17 -0.50 -17.24
C LYS A 224 12.96 -0.24 -15.76
N PRO A 225 11.96 0.57 -15.38
CA PRO A 225 11.72 0.87 -13.98
C PRO A 225 11.32 -0.38 -13.20
N VAL A 226 12.05 -0.64 -12.11
CA VAL A 226 11.77 -1.68 -11.11
C VAL A 226 11.58 -1.00 -9.76
N LEU A 227 10.53 -1.39 -9.03
CA LEU A 227 10.22 -0.84 -7.71
C LEU A 227 9.53 -1.89 -6.83
N HIS A 228 10.04 -2.05 -5.60
CA HIS A 228 9.38 -2.83 -4.55
C HIS A 228 8.40 -1.93 -3.79
N ASP A 229 7.10 -2.19 -3.91
CA ASP A 229 6.07 -1.28 -3.43
C ASP A 229 5.99 -1.19 -1.90
N ASP A 230 6.14 -2.32 -1.19
CA ASP A 230 6.17 -2.34 0.28
C ASP A 230 7.32 -1.50 0.87
N GLN A 231 8.38 -1.30 0.09
CA GLN A 231 9.51 -0.46 0.47
C GLN A 231 9.28 0.99 0.03
N HIS A 232 9.13 1.22 -1.27
CA HIS A 232 9.17 2.57 -1.85
C HIS A 232 7.81 3.24 -1.93
N GLY A 233 6.74 2.51 -2.27
CA GLY A 233 5.38 3.05 -2.25
C GLY A 233 4.97 3.46 -0.85
N THR A 234 5.25 2.61 0.13
CA THR A 234 5.04 2.91 1.54
C THR A 234 5.88 4.11 2.00
N ALA A 235 7.16 4.20 1.59
CA ALA A 235 8.03 5.32 1.95
C ALA A 235 7.51 6.66 1.40
N VAL A 236 7.00 6.69 0.17
CA VAL A 236 6.43 7.89 -0.46
C VAL A 236 5.23 8.41 0.34
N VAL A 237 4.30 7.54 0.69
CA VAL A 237 3.10 7.95 1.44
C VAL A 237 3.46 8.31 2.89
N ALA A 238 4.40 7.59 3.51
CA ALA A 238 4.90 7.94 4.83
C ALA A 238 5.60 9.31 4.85
N LEU A 239 6.40 9.64 3.82
CA LEU A 239 7.02 10.97 3.70
C LEU A 239 5.96 12.06 3.53
N ALA A 240 4.94 11.85 2.68
CA ALA A 240 3.84 12.79 2.52
C ALA A 240 3.11 13.05 3.85
N ALA A 241 2.79 11.99 4.59
CA ALA A 241 2.18 12.07 5.91
C ALA A 241 3.07 12.81 6.92
N LEU A 242 4.39 12.55 6.91
CA LEU A 242 5.35 13.22 7.78
C LEU A 242 5.48 14.71 7.51
N ILE A 243 5.49 15.13 6.25
CA ILE A 243 5.51 16.55 5.85
C ILE A 243 4.31 17.27 6.49
N ASN A 244 3.12 16.68 6.41
CA ASN A 244 1.91 17.27 6.97
C ASN A 244 1.88 17.17 8.52
N ALA A 245 2.27 16.04 9.10
CA ALA A 245 2.33 15.88 10.56
C ALA A 245 3.31 16.87 11.21
N ALA A 246 4.48 17.07 10.60
CA ALA A 246 5.46 18.06 11.05
C ALA A 246 4.89 19.48 10.95
N ARG A 247 4.20 19.80 9.84
CA ARG A 247 3.51 21.09 9.64
C ARG A 247 2.45 21.34 10.72
N HIS A 248 1.60 20.36 11.01
CA HIS A 248 0.58 20.46 12.06
C HIS A 248 1.18 20.67 13.45
N ALA A 249 2.35 20.07 13.71
CA ALA A 249 3.08 20.28 14.96
C ALA A 249 3.94 21.58 14.98
N GLY A 250 3.90 22.40 13.93
CA GLY A 250 4.70 23.61 13.80
C GLY A 250 6.21 23.34 13.72
N ARG A 251 6.62 22.19 13.15
CA ARG A 251 8.03 21.74 13.07
C ARG A 251 8.51 21.67 11.63
N SER A 252 9.81 21.83 11.43
CA SER A 252 10.50 21.49 10.19
C SER A 252 10.90 20.00 10.22
N LEU A 253 10.46 19.21 9.25
CA LEU A 253 10.85 17.81 9.16
C LEU A 253 12.36 17.65 8.97
N ARG A 254 13.00 18.51 8.18
CA ARG A 254 14.44 18.45 7.89
C ARG A 254 15.31 18.73 9.12
N ASP A 255 14.85 19.63 9.99
CA ASP A 255 15.61 20.03 11.19
C ASP A 255 15.33 19.14 12.39
N SER A 256 14.35 18.23 12.29
CA SER A 256 13.94 17.31 13.36
C SER A 256 14.87 16.11 13.48
N VAL A 257 14.95 15.56 14.69
CA VAL A 257 15.47 14.20 14.93
C VAL A 257 14.36 13.23 14.66
N VAL A 258 14.52 12.37 13.65
CA VAL A 258 13.52 11.35 13.29
C VAL A 258 13.94 10.00 13.84
N GLY A 259 13.03 9.33 14.53
CA GLY A 259 13.20 7.97 15.02
C GLY A 259 12.38 6.96 14.18
N GLN A 260 13.04 5.99 13.57
CA GLN A 260 12.39 4.87 12.85
C GLN A 260 12.46 3.62 13.70
N ILE A 261 11.32 3.06 14.07
CA ILE A 261 11.19 1.81 14.82
C ILE A 261 10.69 0.72 13.85
N GLY A 262 11.49 -0.33 13.67
CA GLY A 262 11.31 -1.33 12.62
C GLY A 262 12.01 -0.94 11.33
N LEU A 263 13.00 -1.76 10.91
CA LEU A 263 13.86 -1.55 9.73
C LEU A 263 13.71 -2.70 8.72
N GLY A 264 12.50 -3.22 8.58
CA GLY A 264 12.10 -4.11 7.51
C GLY A 264 12.04 -3.38 6.16
N ALA A 265 11.31 -3.92 5.19
CA ALA A 265 11.16 -3.31 3.86
C ALA A 265 10.69 -1.85 3.95
N ALA A 266 9.55 -1.59 4.59
CA ALA A 266 8.98 -0.25 4.75
C ALA A 266 9.92 0.70 5.50
N GLY A 267 10.40 0.32 6.69
CA GLY A 267 11.26 1.18 7.51
C GLY A 267 12.57 1.55 6.82
N THR A 268 13.20 0.61 6.11
CA THR A 268 14.42 0.88 5.33
C THR A 268 14.13 1.84 4.17
N GLY A 269 13.01 1.65 3.46
CA GLY A 269 12.57 2.56 2.40
C GLY A 269 12.31 3.98 2.90
N ILE A 270 11.64 4.10 4.06
CA ILE A 270 11.36 5.38 4.73
C ILE A 270 12.67 6.11 5.10
N VAL A 271 13.61 5.41 5.74
CA VAL A 271 14.92 5.99 6.10
C VAL A 271 15.64 6.51 4.87
N ARG A 272 15.72 5.71 3.81
CA ARG A 272 16.34 6.10 2.54
C ARG A 272 15.72 7.37 1.98
N LEU A 273 14.39 7.43 1.90
CA LEU A 273 13.70 8.57 1.31
C LEU A 273 13.79 9.82 2.19
N LEU A 274 13.77 9.68 3.53
CA LEU A 274 14.03 10.77 4.47
C LEU A 274 15.43 11.37 4.29
N ARG A 275 16.45 10.52 4.10
CA ARG A 275 17.82 10.99 3.81
C ARG A 275 17.86 11.79 2.51
N ALA A 276 17.25 11.27 1.44
CA ALA A 276 17.15 11.97 0.16
C ALA A 276 16.39 13.30 0.29
N TYR A 277 15.37 13.36 1.14
CA TYR A 277 14.59 14.57 1.43
C TYR A 277 15.39 15.62 2.23
N GLY A 278 16.51 15.24 2.83
CA GLY A 278 17.41 16.15 3.59
C GLY A 278 17.25 16.07 5.10
N VAL A 279 16.67 15.01 5.65
CA VAL A 279 16.70 14.76 7.11
C VAL A 279 18.06 14.22 7.50
N GLU A 280 18.81 14.98 8.30
CA GLU A 280 20.19 14.63 8.66
C GLU A 280 20.28 13.71 9.87
N ARG A 281 19.34 13.81 10.82
CA ARG A 281 19.40 13.09 12.11
C ARG A 281 18.34 12.02 12.16
N ILE A 282 18.73 10.77 11.84
CA ILE A 282 17.84 9.60 11.85
C ILE A 282 18.37 8.57 12.84
N LEU A 283 17.55 8.22 13.84
CA LEU A 283 17.78 7.14 14.78
C LEU A 283 16.95 5.94 14.32
N GLY A 284 17.46 4.73 14.48
CA GLY A 284 16.69 3.54 14.15
C GLY A 284 16.85 2.40 15.14
N ALA A 285 15.77 1.66 15.33
CA ALA A 285 15.75 0.44 16.17
C ALA A 285 15.17 -0.74 15.39
N ASP A 286 15.85 -1.87 15.48
CA ASP A 286 15.39 -3.17 15.02
C ASP A 286 16.03 -4.27 15.87
N ARG A 287 15.45 -5.48 15.82
CA ARG A 287 16.03 -6.67 16.48
C ARG A 287 17.15 -7.28 15.68
N SER A 288 17.20 -7.07 14.36
CA SER A 288 18.24 -7.61 13.47
C SER A 288 19.45 -6.68 13.43
N PRO A 289 20.65 -7.18 13.80
CA PRO A 289 21.90 -6.44 13.64
C PRO A 289 22.17 -6.04 12.18
N GLU A 290 21.77 -6.86 11.23
CA GLU A 290 21.92 -6.60 9.80
C GLU A 290 21.02 -5.42 9.36
N ALA A 291 19.82 -5.27 9.93
CA ALA A 291 18.95 -4.13 9.68
C ALA A 291 19.56 -2.84 10.25
N ILE A 292 20.18 -2.90 11.44
CA ILE A 292 20.92 -1.77 12.01
C ILE A 292 22.14 -1.42 11.14
N ALA A 293 22.94 -2.38 10.71
CA ALA A 293 24.08 -2.11 9.81
C ALA A 293 23.62 -1.47 8.49
N ARG A 294 22.47 -1.87 7.96
CA ARG A 294 21.86 -1.26 6.77
C ARG A 294 21.44 0.20 7.03
N LEU A 295 20.82 0.49 8.17
CA LEU A 295 20.52 1.86 8.60
C LEU A 295 21.79 2.72 8.65
N GLU A 296 22.85 2.22 9.27
CA GLU A 296 24.13 2.94 9.41
C GLU A 296 24.78 3.20 8.06
N SER A 297 24.69 2.26 7.11
CA SER A 297 25.16 2.46 5.72
C SER A 297 24.39 3.57 4.98
N LEU A 298 23.15 3.84 5.38
CA LEU A 298 22.32 4.95 4.91
C LEU A 298 22.60 6.26 5.67
N GLY A 299 23.51 6.27 6.63
CA GLY A 299 23.88 7.44 7.44
C GLY A 299 22.96 7.69 8.63
N GLY A 300 22.18 6.69 9.06
CA GLY A 300 21.44 6.73 10.33
C GLY A 300 22.29 6.23 11.50
N GLU A 301 21.76 6.34 12.72
CA GLU A 301 22.38 5.89 13.97
C GLU A 301 21.52 4.78 14.61
N GLY A 302 22.10 3.62 14.88
CA GLY A 302 21.45 2.56 15.64
C GLY A 302 21.20 3.00 17.09
N ALA A 303 19.98 2.83 17.60
CA ALA A 303 19.60 3.22 18.94
C ALA A 303 18.60 2.25 19.57
N SER A 304 18.53 2.20 20.91
CA SER A 304 17.46 1.45 21.57
C SER A 304 16.10 2.17 21.40
N LEU A 305 15.02 1.42 21.54
CA LEU A 305 13.67 1.97 21.48
C LEU A 305 13.47 3.11 22.49
N GLU A 306 13.95 2.95 23.72
CA GLU A 306 13.89 3.97 24.75
C GLU A 306 14.71 5.22 24.38
N ALA A 307 15.91 5.03 23.82
CA ALA A 307 16.74 6.16 23.37
C ALA A 307 16.07 6.92 22.20
N ILE A 308 15.39 6.24 21.29
CA ILE A 308 14.58 6.88 20.24
C ILE A 308 13.48 7.72 20.88
N MET A 309 12.69 7.13 21.79
CA MET A 309 11.59 7.85 22.44
C MET A 309 12.08 9.04 23.28
N GLN A 310 13.30 8.99 23.80
CA GLN A 310 13.91 10.11 24.55
C GLN A 310 14.48 11.21 23.64
N ARG A 311 14.97 10.88 22.44
CA ARG A 311 15.77 11.80 21.60
C ARG A 311 15.02 12.30 20.37
N ALA A 312 14.13 11.49 19.80
CA ALA A 312 13.45 11.83 18.54
C ALA A 312 12.32 12.85 18.75
N ASP A 313 12.24 13.83 17.86
CA ASP A 313 11.14 14.78 17.78
C ASP A 313 9.93 14.17 17.06
N ILE A 314 10.21 13.33 16.05
CA ILE A 314 9.25 12.62 15.23
C ILE A 314 9.57 11.14 15.28
N VAL A 315 8.59 10.31 15.60
CA VAL A 315 8.73 8.86 15.70
C VAL A 315 7.82 8.18 14.68
N LEU A 316 8.40 7.30 13.86
CA LEU A 316 7.66 6.37 13.02
C LEU A 316 7.87 4.95 13.52
N ALA A 317 6.82 4.16 13.49
CA ALA A 317 6.90 2.74 13.82
C ALA A 317 6.21 1.89 12.73
N THR A 318 6.92 0.84 12.29
CA THR A 318 6.50 -0.08 11.21
C THR A 318 6.91 -1.52 11.58
N THR A 319 6.55 -1.94 12.79
CA THR A 319 7.07 -3.19 13.39
C THR A 319 6.11 -4.36 13.31
N GLY A 320 4.82 -4.10 13.11
CA GLY A 320 3.75 -5.10 13.23
C GLY A 320 3.49 -5.55 14.67
N VAL A 321 4.07 -4.89 15.68
CA VAL A 321 3.95 -5.28 17.08
C VAL A 321 3.05 -4.32 17.84
N LYS A 322 1.85 -4.77 18.15
CA LYS A 322 0.85 -4.02 18.92
C LYS A 322 1.40 -3.54 20.26
N GLY A 323 1.19 -2.26 20.57
CA GLY A 323 1.50 -1.71 21.89
C GLY A 323 3.00 -1.71 22.25
N LEU A 324 3.88 -1.78 21.26
CA LEU A 324 5.34 -1.80 21.46
C LEU A 324 5.85 -0.52 22.14
N ILE A 325 5.26 0.62 21.81
CA ILE A 325 5.61 1.92 22.40
C ILE A 325 4.81 2.09 23.69
N LYS A 326 5.51 2.12 24.82
CA LYS A 326 4.88 2.30 26.13
C LYS A 326 4.42 3.75 26.30
N PRO A 327 3.21 4.00 26.83
CA PRO A 327 2.67 5.36 27.01
C PRO A 327 3.57 6.27 27.85
N GLU A 328 4.30 5.73 28.84
CA GLU A 328 5.22 6.49 29.70
C GLU A 328 6.50 6.96 28.99
N TRP A 329 6.77 6.46 27.78
CA TRP A 329 7.92 6.93 26.97
C TRP A 329 7.58 8.11 26.08
N VAL A 330 6.30 8.43 25.92
CA VAL A 330 5.85 9.56 25.11
C VAL A 330 6.25 10.88 25.80
N ARG A 331 6.90 11.77 25.04
CA ARG A 331 7.29 13.09 25.53
C ARG A 331 6.36 14.19 25.00
N PRO A 332 6.11 15.25 25.81
CA PRO A 332 5.36 16.41 25.32
C PRO A 332 5.95 16.98 24.02
N GLY A 333 5.09 17.27 23.07
CA GLY A 333 5.46 17.87 21.79
C GLY A 333 6.01 16.91 20.72
N GLN A 334 6.08 15.59 20.97
CA GLN A 334 6.46 14.62 19.95
C GLN A 334 5.38 14.46 18.87
N VAL A 335 5.81 14.13 17.65
CA VAL A 335 4.96 13.62 16.59
C VAL A 335 5.14 12.10 16.52
N ILE A 336 4.05 11.33 16.55
CA ILE A 336 4.11 9.86 16.54
C ILE A 336 3.21 9.31 15.45
N LEU A 337 3.80 8.58 14.48
CA LEU A 337 3.10 7.83 13.45
C LEU A 337 3.33 6.34 13.67
N ALA A 338 2.33 5.64 14.22
CA ALA A 338 2.36 4.21 14.49
C ALA A 338 1.66 3.49 13.33
N LEU A 339 2.42 3.12 12.28
CA LEU A 339 1.89 2.77 10.97
C LEU A 339 1.53 1.29 10.79
N SER A 340 1.73 0.47 11.81
CA SER A 340 1.37 -0.95 11.71
C SER A 340 -0.14 -1.16 11.65
N ASN A 341 -0.56 -2.06 10.78
CA ASN A 341 -1.94 -2.49 10.61
C ASN A 341 -2.05 -4.00 10.92
N PRO A 342 -3.16 -4.47 11.54
CA PRO A 342 -4.33 -3.69 11.98
C PRO A 342 -4.15 -2.95 13.31
N ASP A 343 -3.18 -3.34 14.12
CA ASP A 343 -2.95 -2.82 15.46
C ASP A 343 -1.69 -1.94 15.49
N PRO A 344 -1.79 -0.65 15.91
CA PRO A 344 -0.64 0.24 15.96
C PRO A 344 0.28 -0.07 17.15
N GLU A 345 1.53 0.39 17.08
CA GLU A 345 2.51 0.29 18.16
C GLU A 345 2.12 1.10 19.40
N ILE A 346 1.30 2.11 19.23
CA ILE A 346 0.60 2.86 20.28
C ILE A 346 -0.67 3.47 19.70
N GLU A 347 -1.75 3.43 20.46
CA GLU A 347 -3.00 4.07 20.07
C GLU A 347 -2.82 5.60 19.99
N PRO A 348 -3.23 6.26 18.89
CA PRO A 348 -3.04 7.70 18.73
C PRO A 348 -3.65 8.54 19.85
N LEU A 349 -4.81 8.14 20.36
CA LEU A 349 -5.47 8.83 21.49
C LEU A 349 -4.60 8.78 22.75
N VAL A 350 -4.06 7.59 23.07
CA VAL A 350 -3.18 7.40 24.22
C VAL A 350 -1.90 8.24 24.10
N ALA A 351 -1.29 8.30 22.90
CA ALA A 351 -0.12 9.11 22.67
C ALA A 351 -0.42 10.61 22.89
N ARG A 352 -1.57 11.12 22.42
CA ARG A 352 -2.00 12.51 22.62
C ARG A 352 -2.29 12.81 24.09
N GLU A 353 -2.94 11.93 24.83
CA GLU A 353 -3.17 12.05 26.27
C GLU A 353 -1.86 12.13 27.06
N ARG A 354 -0.77 11.57 26.56
CA ARG A 354 0.57 11.65 27.13
C ARG A 354 1.36 12.89 26.68
N GLY A 355 0.75 13.76 25.85
CA GLY A 355 1.32 15.05 25.47
C GLY A 355 1.97 15.06 24.09
N ALA A 356 1.81 14.03 23.25
CA ALA A 356 2.23 14.13 21.87
C ALA A 356 1.51 15.30 21.18
N ALA A 357 2.25 16.14 20.45
CA ALA A 357 1.68 17.25 19.69
C ALA A 357 0.80 16.75 18.54
N PHE A 358 1.19 15.61 17.97
CA PHE A 358 0.44 14.94 16.92
C PHE A 358 0.63 13.41 17.03
N ALA A 359 -0.42 12.65 16.79
CA ALA A 359 -0.34 11.20 16.69
C ALA A 359 -1.37 10.67 15.71
N ALA A 360 -0.95 9.68 14.88
CA ALA A 360 -1.81 8.97 13.94
C ALA A 360 -1.39 7.50 13.82
N ASP A 361 -2.32 6.66 13.35
CA ASP A 361 -2.08 5.26 12.98
C ASP A 361 -1.90 5.08 11.45
N GLY A 362 -1.71 3.84 11.02
CA GLY A 362 -1.51 3.48 9.62
C GLY A 362 -2.81 3.34 8.80
N LYS A 363 -3.99 3.49 9.39
CA LYS A 363 -5.28 3.20 8.70
C LYS A 363 -5.52 4.07 7.47
N GLY A 364 -5.10 5.33 7.48
CA GLY A 364 -5.20 6.25 6.35
C GLY A 364 -3.96 6.29 5.45
N ILE A 365 -2.84 5.68 5.85
CA ILE A 365 -1.56 5.76 5.15
C ILE A 365 -1.38 4.48 4.33
N ASN A 366 -1.84 4.52 3.07
CA ASN A 366 -1.85 3.37 2.17
C ASN A 366 -1.04 3.67 0.90
N ASN A 367 -0.17 2.73 0.50
CA ASN A 367 0.68 2.84 -0.70
C ASN A 367 -0.12 3.00 -2.01
N VAL A 368 -1.43 2.74 -2.00
CA VAL A 368 -2.33 3.02 -3.14
C VAL A 368 -2.28 4.48 -3.59
N LEU A 369 -1.99 5.43 -2.70
CA LEU A 369 -1.81 6.83 -3.07
C LEU A 369 -0.58 7.07 -3.96
N ALA A 370 0.42 6.20 -3.91
CA ALA A 370 1.70 6.36 -4.59
C ALA A 370 1.82 5.51 -5.86
N PHE A 371 1.71 4.15 -5.73
CA PHE A 371 2.17 3.24 -6.77
C PHE A 371 1.48 3.43 -8.13
N PRO A 372 0.15 3.68 -8.24
CA PRO A 372 -0.46 3.83 -9.56
C PRO A 372 0.12 5.01 -10.33
N GLY A 373 0.25 6.17 -9.67
CA GLY A 373 0.83 7.39 -10.24
C GLY A 373 2.32 7.29 -10.50
N LEU A 374 3.09 6.63 -9.61
CA LEU A 374 4.52 6.39 -9.79
C LEU A 374 4.78 5.62 -11.09
N PHE A 375 4.13 4.48 -11.28
CA PHE A 375 4.32 3.66 -12.47
C PHE A 375 3.79 4.33 -13.73
N LYS A 376 2.62 4.98 -13.67
CA LYS A 376 2.09 5.74 -14.81
C LYS A 376 3.03 6.87 -15.24
N GLY A 377 3.58 7.64 -14.30
CA GLY A 377 4.52 8.72 -14.57
C GLY A 377 5.83 8.21 -15.17
N ALA A 378 6.38 7.12 -14.61
CA ALA A 378 7.61 6.48 -15.11
C ALA A 378 7.45 5.92 -16.54
N LEU A 379 6.34 5.24 -16.83
CA LEU A 379 6.01 4.74 -18.17
C LEU A 379 5.85 5.89 -19.16
N ALA A 380 5.11 6.95 -18.79
CA ALA A 380 4.90 8.12 -19.65
C ALA A 380 6.21 8.88 -19.96
N ALA A 381 7.15 8.90 -19.02
CA ALA A 381 8.47 9.48 -19.20
C ALA A 381 9.49 8.52 -19.86
N ARG A 382 9.12 7.26 -20.07
CA ARG A 382 9.97 6.19 -20.64
C ARG A 382 11.31 6.04 -19.93
N VAL A 383 11.33 6.23 -18.59
CA VAL A 383 12.56 6.10 -17.80
C VAL A 383 12.97 4.64 -17.64
N THR A 384 14.27 4.43 -17.42
CA THR A 384 14.82 3.10 -17.14
C THR A 384 14.89 2.79 -15.65
N LYS A 385 14.84 3.80 -14.78
CA LYS A 385 14.95 3.65 -13.32
C LYS A 385 14.09 4.68 -12.59
N PHE A 386 13.55 4.31 -11.43
CA PHE A 386 13.04 5.29 -10.48
C PHE A 386 14.19 5.99 -9.78
N THR A 387 14.12 7.32 -9.65
CA THR A 387 15.06 8.16 -8.90
C THR A 387 14.43 8.63 -7.59
N ASP A 388 15.27 8.98 -6.61
CA ASP A 388 14.79 9.55 -5.35
C ASP A 388 14.04 10.87 -5.58
N GLN A 389 14.40 11.66 -6.61
CA GLN A 389 13.67 12.87 -7.02
C GLN A 389 12.24 12.57 -7.46
N MET A 390 12.02 11.52 -8.25
CA MET A 390 10.68 11.10 -8.66
C MET A 390 9.83 10.66 -7.45
N LEU A 391 10.43 9.93 -6.51
CA LEU A 391 9.74 9.49 -5.29
C LEU A 391 9.40 10.68 -4.37
N MET A 392 10.31 11.64 -4.21
CA MET A 392 10.05 12.86 -3.44
C MET A 392 8.99 13.74 -4.11
N ALA A 393 9.02 13.90 -5.43
CA ALA A 393 8.00 14.64 -6.16
C ALA A 393 6.59 14.02 -5.98
N ALA A 394 6.50 12.70 -5.96
CA ALA A 394 5.27 11.99 -5.64
C ALA A 394 4.79 12.29 -4.20
N ALA A 395 5.70 12.23 -3.21
CA ALA A 395 5.39 12.52 -1.82
C ALA A 395 4.92 13.97 -1.63
N ASP A 396 5.61 14.92 -2.24
CA ASP A 396 5.23 16.34 -2.21
C ASP A 396 3.84 16.57 -2.84
N ALA A 397 3.56 15.94 -3.99
CA ALA A 397 2.26 16.03 -4.65
C ALA A 397 1.14 15.49 -3.74
N ILE A 398 1.34 14.33 -3.11
CA ILE A 398 0.38 13.74 -2.16
C ILE A 398 0.18 14.67 -0.96
N SER A 399 1.26 15.19 -0.36
CA SER A 399 1.19 16.05 0.82
C SER A 399 0.42 17.35 0.59
N GLN A 400 0.54 17.93 -0.63
CA GLN A 400 -0.14 19.18 -1.01
C GLN A 400 -1.64 19.01 -1.24
N LEU A 401 -2.11 17.80 -1.49
CA LEU A 401 -3.52 17.50 -1.77
C LEU A 401 -4.33 17.15 -0.52
N ALA A 402 -3.68 16.92 0.61
CA ALA A 402 -4.35 16.73 1.89
C ALA A 402 -5.08 18.01 2.33
N LYS A 403 -6.28 17.86 2.89
CA LYS A 403 -7.15 18.99 3.26
C LYS A 403 -7.25 19.12 4.78
N GLY A 404 -7.22 20.36 5.27
CA GLY A 404 -7.37 20.64 6.70
C GLY A 404 -6.34 19.88 7.53
N ASP A 405 -6.80 19.05 8.47
CA ASP A 405 -5.96 18.27 9.37
C ASP A 405 -5.61 16.86 8.84
N GLU A 406 -5.97 16.53 7.59
CA GLU A 406 -5.61 15.26 6.97
C GLU A 406 -4.09 15.15 6.76
N LEU A 407 -3.55 13.96 6.96
CA LEU A 407 -2.14 13.67 6.65
C LEU A 407 -1.91 13.39 5.17
N VAL A 408 -2.87 12.74 4.54
CA VAL A 408 -2.87 12.36 3.14
C VAL A 408 -4.29 12.48 2.57
N PRO A 409 -4.46 12.69 1.27
CA PRO A 409 -5.79 12.81 0.65
C PRO A 409 -6.52 11.48 0.56
N ASP A 410 -7.80 11.53 0.17
CA ASP A 410 -8.61 10.33 -0.12
C ASP A 410 -7.96 9.52 -1.26
N PRO A 411 -7.60 8.24 -1.04
CA PRO A 411 -6.99 7.39 -2.06
C PRO A 411 -7.90 7.06 -3.25
N LEU A 412 -9.21 7.27 -3.13
CA LEU A 412 -10.17 7.04 -4.23
C LEU A 412 -10.37 8.27 -5.12
N ASP A 413 -9.81 9.42 -4.75
CA ASP A 413 -9.83 10.62 -5.59
C ASP A 413 -8.86 10.47 -6.77
N LYS A 414 -9.39 10.26 -7.97
CA LYS A 414 -8.60 10.05 -9.19
C LYS A 414 -7.69 11.24 -9.51
N SER A 415 -8.06 12.45 -9.11
CA SER A 415 -7.22 13.63 -9.31
C SER A 415 -5.89 13.57 -8.56
N VAL A 416 -5.84 12.83 -7.45
CA VAL A 416 -4.59 12.58 -6.71
C VAL A 416 -3.62 11.80 -7.58
N HIS A 417 -4.08 10.71 -8.20
CA HIS A 417 -3.24 9.85 -9.05
C HIS A 417 -2.77 10.58 -10.32
N GLU A 418 -3.61 11.44 -10.89
CA GLU A 418 -3.23 12.32 -12.01
C GLU A 418 -2.12 13.28 -11.60
N ARG A 419 -2.22 13.91 -10.43
CA ARG A 419 -1.20 14.83 -9.90
C ARG A 419 0.10 14.12 -9.59
N VAL A 420 0.06 12.94 -8.96
CA VAL A 420 1.25 12.11 -8.72
C VAL A 420 1.90 11.71 -10.04
N THR A 421 1.12 11.26 -11.02
CA THR A 421 1.60 10.94 -12.38
C THR A 421 2.35 12.10 -13.01
N ALA A 422 1.76 13.31 -12.97
CA ALA A 422 2.37 14.51 -13.54
C ALA A 422 3.68 14.86 -12.82
N ALA A 423 3.67 14.88 -11.47
CA ALA A 423 4.85 15.20 -10.67
C ALA A 423 6.02 14.24 -10.93
N VAL A 424 5.73 12.95 -11.04
CA VAL A 424 6.75 11.91 -11.33
C VAL A 424 7.32 12.07 -12.74
N ARG A 425 6.45 12.30 -13.74
CA ARG A 425 6.87 12.52 -15.13
C ARG A 425 7.75 13.76 -15.26
N ASP A 426 7.37 14.86 -14.61
CA ASP A 426 8.06 16.14 -14.70
C ASP A 426 9.44 16.05 -14.00
N ALA A 427 9.52 15.43 -12.83
CA ALA A 427 10.79 15.15 -12.13
C ALA A 427 11.72 14.21 -12.94
N ALA A 428 11.17 13.28 -13.70
CA ALA A 428 11.93 12.42 -14.59
C ALA A 428 12.57 13.22 -15.73
N ALA A 429 11.86 14.18 -16.32
CA ALA A 429 12.36 15.04 -17.39
C ALA A 429 13.52 15.94 -16.92
N GLU A 430 13.42 16.48 -15.69
CA GLU A 430 14.48 17.29 -15.08
C GLU A 430 15.76 16.49 -14.86
N SER A 431 15.64 15.21 -14.48
CA SER A 431 16.79 14.33 -14.27
C SER A 431 17.58 14.02 -15.55
N VAL A 432 16.95 14.12 -16.73
CA VAL A 432 17.60 13.88 -18.04
C VAL A 432 18.32 15.13 -18.53
N MET A 433 17.91 16.34 -18.13
CA MET A 433 18.52 17.60 -18.58
C MET A 433 19.81 17.97 -17.82
N VAL A 434 20.17 17.25 -16.76
CA VAL A 434 21.37 17.53 -15.93
C VAL A 434 22.62 16.78 -16.44
N PHE A 435 22.53 16.03 -17.53
CA PHE A 435 23.63 15.38 -18.25
C PHE A 435 23.66 15.87 -19.67
#